data_16c1903a72263baa6ae9544bb1e9b52f
#
_entry.id   16c1903a72263baa6ae9544bb1e9b52f
#
_cell.length_a   1.000
_cell.length_b   1.000
_cell.length_c   1.000
_cell.angle_alpha   90.00
_cell.angle_beta   90.00
_cell.angle_gamma   90.00
#
_symmetry.space_group_name_H-M   'P 1'
#
loop_
_entity.id
_entity.type
_entity.pdbx_description
1 polymer ?
#
loop_
_entity_poly.entity_id
_entity_poly.type
_entity_poly.pdbx_seq_one_letter_code
_entity_poly.pdbx_strand_id
1 'polypeptide(L)'
;RYYVGANGAWVPNYSKSDKNVSALDMPQYYQWDARWGRKVYGIGTMAQSGCVPTSLAMVFNGLGQKVLPTAVADTIYNNTNEMNVRMIGTSGKGAVYAINAYGYKHSVITSKAQLIAALQSGKPVFGNMGRGIFASGTITHAIILSGYNNGKTKAMDPYTTYNTGKWYDVNTIWNQRSTDPYDNNIGGTFVAIG
;
A
#
# COMPACT_ATOMS: atom_id res chain seq x y z
N ARG A 1 3.48 -29.22 -14.01
CA ARG A 1 4.18 -27.99 -14.43
C ARG A 1 5.68 -28.23 -14.22
N TYR A 2 6.47 -27.99 -15.28
CA TYR A 2 7.93 -28.12 -15.22
C TYR A 2 8.52 -26.72 -15.01
N TYR A 3 9.55 -26.61 -14.15
CA TYR A 3 10.30 -25.37 -13.99
C TYR A 3 11.67 -25.54 -14.64
N VAL A 4 12.09 -24.55 -15.39
CA VAL A 4 13.42 -24.46 -15.99
C VAL A 4 14.16 -23.28 -15.37
N GLY A 5 15.43 -23.47 -15.04
CA GLY A 5 16.29 -22.39 -14.55
C GLY A 5 16.57 -21.35 -15.65
N ALA A 6 17.23 -20.25 -15.29
CA ALA A 6 17.57 -19.15 -16.21
C ALA A 6 18.38 -19.57 -17.44
N ASN A 7 19.06 -20.72 -17.36
CA ASN A 7 19.83 -21.33 -18.44
C ASN A 7 19.02 -22.36 -19.28
N GLY A 8 17.70 -22.48 -19.04
CA GLY A 8 16.83 -23.43 -19.74
C GLY A 8 16.96 -24.88 -19.24
N ALA A 9 17.76 -25.18 -18.24
CA ALA A 9 17.89 -26.52 -17.70
C ALA A 9 16.72 -26.85 -16.76
N TRP A 10 16.28 -28.14 -16.81
CA TRP A 10 15.28 -28.67 -15.91
C TRP A 10 15.80 -28.66 -14.45
N VAL A 11 15.01 -28.11 -13.54
CA VAL A 11 15.35 -28.13 -12.11
C VAL A 11 14.51 -29.20 -11.42
N PRO A 12 15.09 -30.36 -11.12
CA PRO A 12 14.41 -31.40 -10.37
C PRO A 12 14.13 -30.91 -8.95
N ASN A 13 12.97 -31.24 -8.41
CA ASN A 13 12.54 -30.87 -7.05
C ASN A 13 12.45 -29.35 -6.78
N TYR A 14 12.16 -28.54 -7.78
CA TYR A 14 11.75 -27.16 -7.55
C TYR A 14 10.44 -27.17 -6.75
N SER A 15 10.57 -27.26 -5.42
CA SER A 15 9.48 -26.87 -4.53
C SER A 15 9.46 -25.33 -4.57
N LYS A 16 8.43 -24.76 -5.17
CA LYS A 16 8.04 -23.41 -4.86
C LYS A 16 7.71 -23.41 -3.38
N SER A 17 8.70 -23.14 -2.54
CA SER A 17 8.44 -22.95 -1.12
C SER A 17 7.55 -21.72 -1.02
N ASP A 18 6.25 -21.93 -0.91
CA ASP A 18 5.32 -20.87 -0.50
C ASP A 18 5.69 -20.52 0.93
N LYS A 19 6.74 -19.71 1.07
CA LYS A 19 7.21 -19.25 2.37
C LYS A 19 6.11 -18.36 2.95
N ASN A 20 5.33 -18.95 3.86
CA ASN A 20 4.36 -18.21 4.63
C ASN A 20 5.06 -17.23 5.58
N VAL A 21 4.57 -16.01 5.64
CA VAL A 21 5.10 -14.92 6.46
C VAL A 21 3.94 -14.27 7.17
N SER A 22 4.05 -14.11 8.49
CA SER A 22 3.04 -13.41 9.29
C SER A 22 2.85 -11.98 8.83
N ALA A 23 1.62 -11.48 8.92
CA ALA A 23 1.35 -10.08 8.66
C ALA A 23 2.04 -9.21 9.73
N LEU A 24 2.49 -8.03 9.32
CA LEU A 24 3.01 -7.03 10.23
C LEU A 24 1.91 -6.61 11.21
N ASP A 25 2.22 -6.60 12.50
CA ASP A 25 1.34 -6.04 13.52
C ASP A 25 1.40 -4.51 13.44
N MET A 26 0.24 -3.88 13.23
CA MET A 26 0.14 -2.44 13.10
C MET A 26 -1.22 -1.96 13.61
N PRO A 27 -1.30 -0.75 14.20
CA PRO A 27 -2.56 -0.19 14.65
C PRO A 27 -3.52 0.02 13.47
N GLN A 28 -4.82 -0.13 13.70
CA GLN A 28 -5.83 0.27 12.74
C GLN A 28 -6.15 1.75 12.94
N TYR A 29 -5.89 2.56 11.92
CA TYR A 29 -6.34 3.95 11.82
C TYR A 29 -7.37 4.08 10.70
N TYR A 30 -8.36 4.97 10.93
CA TYR A 30 -9.33 5.33 9.91
C TYR A 30 -9.17 6.80 9.53
N GLN A 31 -9.18 7.10 8.24
CA GLN A 31 -9.02 8.48 7.75
C GLN A 31 -10.14 9.42 8.21
N TRP A 32 -11.31 8.88 8.52
CA TRP A 32 -12.47 9.62 9.01
C TRP A 32 -12.57 9.71 10.53
N ASP A 33 -11.62 9.20 11.29
CA ASP A 33 -11.59 9.27 12.76
C ASP A 33 -11.80 10.71 13.24
N ALA A 34 -12.67 10.90 14.24
CA ALA A 34 -13.07 12.22 14.74
C ALA A 34 -11.88 13.09 15.21
N ARG A 35 -10.77 12.45 15.58
CA ARG A 35 -9.53 13.14 16.00
C ARG A 35 -8.88 13.94 14.88
N TRP A 36 -9.06 13.54 13.64
CA TRP A 36 -8.41 14.18 12.48
C TRP A 36 -9.25 14.28 11.21
N GLY A 37 -10.35 13.57 11.10
CA GLY A 37 -11.13 13.48 9.86
C GLY A 37 -11.58 14.83 9.29
N ARG A 38 -11.78 15.84 10.16
CA ARG A 38 -12.19 17.20 9.76
C ARG A 38 -11.01 18.10 9.37
N LYS A 39 -9.75 17.68 9.59
CA LYS A 39 -8.59 18.50 9.24
C LYS A 39 -8.52 18.70 7.72
N VAL A 40 -8.44 19.96 7.31
CA VAL A 40 -8.43 20.38 5.91
C VAL A 40 -7.01 20.41 5.39
N TYR A 41 -6.81 19.88 4.17
CA TYR A 41 -5.58 19.94 3.39
C TYR A 41 -5.96 20.36 1.97
N GLY A 42 -5.64 21.59 1.58
CA GLY A 42 -6.00 22.15 0.27
C GLY A 42 -7.50 22.03 -0.03
N ILE A 43 -7.83 21.30 -1.08
CA ILE A 43 -9.22 21.13 -1.56
C ILE A 43 -9.97 19.95 -0.92
N GLY A 44 -9.38 19.25 0.05
CA GLY A 44 -10.01 18.10 0.71
C GLY A 44 -9.75 18.03 2.21
N THR A 45 -10.51 17.18 2.90
CA THR A 45 -10.29 16.84 4.31
C THR A 45 -9.64 15.48 4.45
N MET A 46 -9.09 15.17 5.64
CA MET A 46 -8.57 13.82 5.94
C MET A 46 -9.63 12.73 5.70
N ALA A 47 -10.88 12.96 6.10
CA ALA A 47 -11.95 11.99 5.88
C ALA A 47 -12.21 11.71 4.39
N GLN A 48 -12.04 12.71 3.52
CA GLN A 48 -12.29 12.59 2.08
C GLN A 48 -11.10 11.99 1.31
N SER A 49 -9.86 12.30 1.72
CA SER A 49 -8.67 12.08 0.89
C SER A 49 -7.46 11.56 1.66
N GLY A 50 -7.61 11.25 2.94
CA GLY A 50 -6.52 10.83 3.82
C GLY A 50 -6.10 9.36 3.73
N CYS A 51 -6.53 8.61 2.71
CA CYS A 51 -6.20 7.17 2.60
C CYS A 51 -4.69 6.91 2.57
N VAL A 52 -3.93 7.69 1.81
CA VAL A 52 -2.47 7.53 1.71
C VAL A 52 -1.76 7.83 3.05
N PRO A 53 -1.89 9.03 3.65
CA PRO A 53 -1.22 9.31 4.91
C PRO A 53 -1.68 8.41 6.06
N THR A 54 -2.96 7.98 6.07
CA THR A 54 -3.46 7.04 7.09
C THR A 54 -2.86 5.65 6.92
N SER A 55 -2.79 5.14 5.69
CA SER A 55 -2.14 3.87 5.37
C SER A 55 -0.67 3.88 5.76
N LEU A 56 0.06 4.93 5.40
CA LEU A 56 1.48 5.05 5.74
C LEU A 56 1.70 5.19 7.26
N ALA A 57 0.83 5.92 7.97
CA ALA A 57 0.92 6.00 9.43
C ALA A 57 0.76 4.62 10.09
N MET A 58 -0.17 3.77 9.60
CA MET A 58 -0.32 2.40 10.12
C MET A 58 0.97 1.60 9.95
N VAL A 59 1.56 1.61 8.75
CA VAL A 59 2.77 0.83 8.49
C VAL A 59 3.99 1.36 9.24
N PHE A 60 4.14 2.69 9.37
CA PHE A 60 5.25 3.28 10.13
C PHE A 60 5.18 2.91 11.62
N ASN A 61 3.98 2.88 12.20
CA ASN A 61 3.79 2.38 13.57
C ASN A 61 4.14 0.89 13.68
N GLY A 62 3.74 0.07 12.73
CA GLY A 62 4.11 -1.34 12.69
C GLY A 62 5.62 -1.57 12.57
N LEU A 63 6.34 -0.64 11.93
CA LEU A 63 7.80 -0.64 11.81
C LEU A 63 8.51 0.05 12.98
N GLY A 64 7.78 0.43 14.04
CA GLY A 64 8.35 0.91 15.31
C GLY A 64 8.34 2.42 15.52
N GLN A 65 7.81 3.22 14.60
CA GLN A 65 7.65 4.67 14.79
C GLN A 65 6.28 5.00 15.39
N LYS A 66 6.23 6.01 16.27
CA LYS A 66 4.98 6.51 16.84
C LYS A 66 4.54 7.76 16.07
N VAL A 67 3.67 7.58 15.06
CA VAL A 67 3.23 8.65 14.18
C VAL A 67 1.71 8.60 13.95
N LEU A 68 1.07 9.77 13.93
CA LEU A 68 -0.35 9.90 13.62
C LEU A 68 -0.57 10.17 12.11
N PRO A 69 -1.73 9.82 11.55
CA PRO A 69 -2.07 10.11 10.15
C PRO A 69 -1.88 11.58 9.75
N THR A 70 -2.18 12.51 10.66
CA THR A 70 -1.99 13.95 10.40
C THR A 70 -0.53 14.35 10.29
N ALA A 71 0.37 13.73 11.03
CA ALA A 71 1.81 14.04 10.91
C ALA A 71 2.36 13.62 9.54
N VAL A 72 1.90 12.46 9.02
CA VAL A 72 2.25 12.03 7.66
C VAL A 72 1.64 12.96 6.62
N ALA A 73 0.36 13.34 6.78
CA ALA A 73 -0.31 14.28 5.91
C ALA A 73 0.37 15.66 5.89
N ASP A 74 0.74 16.19 7.07
CA ASP A 74 1.49 17.45 7.20
C ASP A 74 2.84 17.37 6.46
N THR A 75 3.52 16.24 6.57
CA THR A 75 4.81 16.00 5.89
C THR A 75 4.64 16.08 4.36
N ILE A 76 3.61 15.44 3.81
CA ILE A 76 3.37 15.46 2.36
C ILE A 76 2.91 16.85 1.91
N TYR A 77 1.90 17.41 2.59
CA TYR A 77 1.23 18.63 2.19
C TYR A 77 2.14 19.87 2.25
N ASN A 78 2.94 20.00 3.32
CA ASN A 78 3.79 21.16 3.51
C ASN A 78 5.07 21.15 2.67
N ASN A 79 5.46 20.00 2.13
CA ASN A 79 6.74 19.85 1.42
C ASN A 79 6.58 19.46 -0.06
N THR A 80 5.35 19.21 -0.53
CA THR A 80 5.09 18.78 -1.91
C THR A 80 3.79 19.40 -2.44
N ASN A 81 3.56 19.28 -3.74
CA ASN A 81 2.28 19.57 -4.38
C ASN A 81 1.51 18.28 -4.71
N GLU A 82 1.76 17.19 -3.97
CA GLU A 82 1.28 15.85 -4.30
C GLU A 82 0.05 15.40 -3.50
N MET A 83 -0.50 16.28 -2.64
CA MET A 83 -1.69 16.00 -1.84
C MET A 83 -2.69 17.16 -1.94
N ASN A 84 -3.90 16.89 -2.46
CA ASN A 84 -5.03 17.82 -2.47
C ASN A 84 -4.77 19.22 -3.08
N VAL A 85 -3.85 19.31 -4.04
CA VAL A 85 -3.54 20.60 -4.70
C VAL A 85 -4.28 20.71 -6.05
N ARG A 86 -4.11 19.72 -6.92
CA ARG A 86 -4.75 19.70 -8.26
C ARG A 86 -5.91 18.73 -8.33
N MET A 87 -5.83 17.65 -7.56
CA MET A 87 -6.83 16.60 -7.46
C MET A 87 -7.02 16.24 -5.99
N ILE A 88 -8.20 15.74 -5.65
CA ILE A 88 -8.47 15.20 -4.31
C ILE A 88 -7.69 13.88 -4.18
N GLY A 89 -6.88 13.76 -3.13
CA GLY A 89 -6.05 12.60 -2.85
C GLY A 89 -4.57 12.92 -2.83
N THR A 90 -3.78 11.87 -2.74
CA THR A 90 -2.31 11.92 -2.72
C THR A 90 -1.76 11.01 -3.81
N SER A 91 -0.85 11.52 -4.62
CA SER A 91 -0.22 10.79 -5.71
C SER A 91 0.76 9.71 -5.23
N GLY A 92 1.18 8.84 -6.14
CA GLY A 92 2.27 7.90 -5.89
C GLY A 92 3.57 8.58 -5.45
N LYS A 93 3.92 9.73 -6.05
CA LYS A 93 5.08 10.54 -5.63
C LYS A 93 4.95 11.06 -4.21
N GLY A 94 3.75 11.49 -3.80
CA GLY A 94 3.49 11.93 -2.44
C GLY A 94 3.66 10.80 -1.42
N ALA A 95 3.21 9.59 -1.76
CA ALA A 95 3.42 8.42 -0.93
C ALA A 95 4.91 8.08 -0.76
N VAL A 96 5.66 8.05 -1.87
CA VAL A 96 7.12 7.79 -1.86
C VAL A 96 7.87 8.89 -1.11
N TYR A 97 7.47 10.16 -1.28
CA TYR A 97 8.05 11.26 -0.51
C TYR A 97 7.95 11.01 1.00
N ALA A 98 6.75 10.66 1.49
CA ALA A 98 6.55 10.37 2.91
C ALA A 98 7.39 9.16 3.37
N ILE A 99 7.41 8.07 2.61
CA ILE A 99 8.22 6.89 2.95
C ILE A 99 9.69 7.29 3.17
N ASN A 100 10.26 8.06 2.25
CA ASN A 100 11.64 8.52 2.35
C ASN A 100 11.85 9.53 3.49
N ALA A 101 10.92 10.46 3.71
CA ALA A 101 10.99 11.46 4.77
C ALA A 101 10.98 10.83 6.17
N TYR A 102 10.31 9.69 6.33
CA TYR A 102 10.32 8.90 7.56
C TYR A 102 11.50 7.91 7.66
N GLY A 103 12.46 7.98 6.73
CA GLY A 103 13.73 7.24 6.79
C GLY A 103 13.65 5.80 6.26
N TYR A 104 12.55 5.40 5.63
CA TYR A 104 12.43 4.07 5.04
C TYR A 104 12.91 4.04 3.60
N LYS A 105 13.53 2.93 3.21
CA LYS A 105 13.77 2.61 1.80
C LYS A 105 12.48 2.15 1.14
N HIS A 106 12.41 2.28 -0.17
CA HIS A 106 11.28 1.84 -0.95
C HIS A 106 11.72 1.13 -2.24
N SER A 107 10.86 0.29 -2.75
CA SER A 107 11.02 -0.32 -4.07
C SER A 107 9.67 -0.34 -4.79
N VAL A 108 9.61 0.25 -5.98
CA VAL A 108 8.41 0.22 -6.82
C VAL A 108 8.22 -1.18 -7.39
N ILE A 109 7.01 -1.69 -7.30
CA ILE A 109 6.63 -3.03 -7.76
C ILE A 109 5.92 -2.89 -9.10
N THR A 110 6.48 -3.52 -10.14
CA THR A 110 5.98 -3.46 -11.51
C THR A 110 5.43 -4.78 -12.02
N SER A 111 5.55 -5.87 -11.22
CA SER A 111 5.01 -7.18 -11.58
C SER A 111 4.40 -7.90 -10.36
N LYS A 112 3.45 -8.80 -10.63
CA LYS A 112 2.86 -9.65 -9.60
C LYS A 112 3.90 -10.53 -8.89
N ALA A 113 4.91 -10.98 -9.62
CA ALA A 113 5.99 -11.76 -9.05
C ALA A 113 6.80 -10.95 -8.02
N GLN A 114 7.07 -9.67 -8.30
CA GLN A 114 7.71 -8.77 -7.34
C GLN A 114 6.83 -8.50 -6.12
N LEU A 115 5.51 -8.36 -6.29
CA LEU A 115 4.57 -8.23 -5.18
C LEU A 115 4.65 -9.45 -4.24
N ILE A 116 4.56 -10.64 -4.80
CA ILE A 116 4.69 -11.89 -4.04
C ILE A 116 6.04 -11.96 -3.33
N ALA A 117 7.14 -11.67 -4.02
CA ALA A 117 8.48 -11.70 -3.45
C ALA A 117 8.65 -10.70 -2.28
N ALA A 118 8.11 -9.48 -2.42
CA ALA A 118 8.12 -8.49 -1.34
C ALA A 118 7.37 -8.99 -0.11
N LEU A 119 6.16 -9.51 -0.28
CA LEU A 119 5.35 -10.05 0.82
C LEU A 119 6.01 -11.28 1.49
N GLN A 120 6.61 -12.18 0.70
CA GLN A 120 7.35 -13.35 1.20
C GLN A 120 8.65 -12.98 1.90
N SER A 121 9.21 -11.80 1.62
CA SER A 121 10.36 -11.26 2.35
C SER A 121 9.99 -10.55 3.65
N GLY A 122 8.69 -10.46 3.97
CA GLY A 122 8.18 -9.79 5.16
C GLY A 122 8.02 -8.28 5.03
N LYS A 123 8.24 -7.71 3.83
CA LYS A 123 8.07 -6.28 3.60
C LYS A 123 6.59 -5.93 3.51
N PRO A 124 6.10 -4.93 4.25
CA PRO A 124 4.79 -4.35 3.99
C PRO A 124 4.80 -3.62 2.64
N VAL A 125 3.65 -3.64 1.98
CA VAL A 125 3.48 -3.03 0.66
C VAL A 125 2.35 -2.01 0.73
N PHE A 126 2.66 -0.77 0.40
CA PHE A 126 1.67 0.25 0.09
C PHE A 126 1.10 -0.01 -1.32
N GLY A 127 -0.21 0.13 -1.51
CA GLY A 127 -0.82 -0.06 -2.81
C GLY A 127 -2.05 0.79 -3.04
N ASN A 128 -2.15 1.38 -4.23
CA ASN A 128 -3.35 2.04 -4.71
C ASN A 128 -4.23 1.05 -5.47
N MET A 129 -5.48 0.93 -5.03
CA MET A 129 -6.47 0.02 -5.59
C MET A 129 -7.44 0.79 -6.48
N GLY A 130 -7.77 0.23 -7.63
CA GLY A 130 -8.83 0.66 -8.50
C GLY A 130 -10.13 -0.08 -8.21
N ARG A 131 -11.06 -0.02 -9.17
CA ARG A 131 -12.39 -0.63 -9.05
C ARG A 131 -12.32 -2.11 -8.65
N GLY A 132 -13.00 -2.44 -7.55
CA GLY A 132 -13.05 -3.81 -7.03
C GLY A 132 -13.48 -3.84 -5.57
N ILE A 133 -12.76 -4.62 -4.76
CA ILE A 133 -13.08 -4.81 -3.34
C ILE A 133 -12.91 -3.51 -2.53
N PHE A 134 -11.86 -2.73 -2.84
CA PHE A 134 -11.44 -1.58 -2.03
C PHE A 134 -11.88 -0.22 -2.59
N ALA A 135 -12.30 -0.17 -3.85
CA ALA A 135 -12.71 1.06 -4.50
C ALA A 135 -13.84 0.82 -5.50
N SER A 136 -14.64 1.83 -5.79
CA SER A 136 -15.77 1.76 -6.70
C SER A 136 -15.77 2.89 -7.73
N GLY A 137 -16.39 2.63 -8.88
CA GLY A 137 -16.45 3.61 -9.96
C GLY A 137 -15.06 3.98 -10.50
N THR A 138 -14.76 5.27 -10.54
CA THR A 138 -13.47 5.84 -10.96
C THR A 138 -12.59 6.27 -9.78
N ILE A 139 -13.08 6.07 -8.54
CA ILE A 139 -12.33 6.41 -7.33
C ILE A 139 -11.25 5.37 -7.12
N THR A 140 -10.06 5.82 -6.70
CA THR A 140 -8.98 4.94 -6.25
C THR A 140 -8.82 5.03 -4.74
N HIS A 141 -8.18 4.01 -4.14
CA HIS A 141 -8.06 3.92 -2.70
C HIS A 141 -6.74 3.27 -2.28
N ALA A 142 -6.08 3.87 -1.29
CA ALA A 142 -4.81 3.37 -0.78
C ALA A 142 -5.03 2.41 0.39
N ILE A 143 -4.30 1.29 0.38
CA ILE A 143 -4.28 0.26 1.44
C ILE A 143 -2.86 -0.17 1.76
N ILE A 144 -2.68 -0.89 2.86
CA ILE A 144 -1.44 -1.62 3.16
C ILE A 144 -1.68 -3.13 3.06
N LEU A 145 -0.73 -3.79 2.42
CA LEU A 145 -0.65 -5.25 2.33
C LEU A 145 0.52 -5.73 3.18
N SER A 146 0.35 -6.80 3.93
CA SER A 146 1.45 -7.42 4.69
C SER A 146 1.22 -8.90 4.94
N GLY A 147 2.32 -9.63 5.09
CA GLY A 147 2.28 -11.08 5.25
C GLY A 147 1.91 -11.81 3.97
N TYR A 148 2.22 -13.09 3.95
CA TYR A 148 1.90 -13.99 2.84
C TYR A 148 1.49 -15.36 3.40
N ASN A 149 0.37 -15.89 2.95
CA ASN A 149 -0.12 -17.20 3.36
C ASN A 149 -0.84 -17.88 2.18
N ASN A 150 -0.22 -18.88 1.59
CA ASN A 150 -0.79 -19.72 0.52
C ASN A 150 -1.46 -18.88 -0.59
N GLY A 151 -0.75 -17.89 -1.14
CA GLY A 151 -1.27 -17.04 -2.23
C GLY A 151 -2.12 -15.87 -1.76
N LYS A 152 -2.29 -15.66 -0.45
CA LYS A 152 -3.06 -14.56 0.12
C LYS A 152 -2.16 -13.59 0.88
N THR A 153 -2.58 -12.33 0.98
CA THR A 153 -1.98 -11.29 1.80
C THR A 153 -3.05 -10.59 2.64
N LYS A 154 -2.67 -10.13 3.83
CA LYS A 154 -3.57 -9.38 4.72
C LYS A 154 -3.59 -7.92 4.29
N ALA A 155 -4.79 -7.36 4.12
CA ALA A 155 -4.99 -5.96 3.81
C ALA A 155 -5.44 -5.17 5.04
N MET A 156 -4.86 -3.97 5.20
CA MET A 156 -5.30 -2.96 6.16
C MET A 156 -5.87 -1.79 5.37
N ASP A 157 -7.16 -1.53 5.58
CA ASP A 157 -7.93 -0.52 4.87
C ASP A 157 -8.17 0.69 5.80
N PRO A 158 -7.73 1.92 5.43
CA PRO A 158 -7.92 3.10 6.26
C PRO A 158 -9.34 3.69 6.19
N TYR A 159 -10.25 3.11 5.42
CA TYR A 159 -11.58 3.65 5.24
C TYR A 159 -12.69 2.74 5.76
N THR A 160 -12.69 1.46 5.40
CA THR A 160 -13.80 0.57 5.74
C THR A 160 -13.42 -0.47 6.78
N THR A 161 -14.28 -0.60 7.81
CA THR A 161 -14.15 -1.66 8.81
C THR A 161 -14.44 -3.05 8.22
N TYR A 162 -15.13 -3.11 7.09
CA TYR A 162 -15.50 -4.36 6.44
C TYR A 162 -14.32 -5.05 5.76
N ASN A 163 -13.45 -4.28 5.08
CA ASN A 163 -12.35 -4.83 4.28
C ASN A 163 -11.05 -5.01 5.07
N THR A 164 -10.85 -4.24 6.14
CA THR A 164 -9.60 -4.25 6.91
C THR A 164 -9.38 -5.54 7.70
N GLY A 165 -8.12 -5.92 7.89
CA GLY A 165 -7.70 -7.06 8.70
C GLY A 165 -7.96 -8.44 8.07
N LYS A 166 -8.46 -8.51 6.84
CA LYS A 166 -8.79 -9.76 6.13
C LYS A 166 -7.69 -10.17 5.16
N TRP A 167 -7.66 -11.47 4.84
CA TRP A 167 -6.74 -12.06 3.86
C TRP A 167 -7.39 -12.16 2.49
N TYR A 168 -6.71 -11.64 1.47
CA TYR A 168 -7.16 -11.59 0.08
C TYR A 168 -6.18 -12.32 -0.83
N ASP A 169 -6.70 -12.95 -1.88
CA ASP A 169 -5.90 -13.56 -2.93
C ASP A 169 -5.04 -12.50 -3.64
N VAL A 170 -3.73 -12.77 -3.77
CA VAL A 170 -2.78 -11.82 -4.38
C VAL A 170 -3.09 -11.59 -5.86
N ASN A 171 -3.69 -12.56 -6.57
CA ASN A 171 -4.09 -12.33 -7.96
C ASN A 171 -5.25 -11.34 -8.01
N THR A 172 -6.22 -11.42 -7.10
CA THR A 172 -7.32 -10.45 -6.99
C THR A 172 -6.78 -9.05 -6.70
N ILE A 173 -5.89 -8.92 -5.71
CA ILE A 173 -5.21 -7.65 -5.41
C ILE A 173 -4.51 -7.09 -6.64
N TRP A 174 -3.69 -7.91 -7.32
CA TRP A 174 -2.96 -7.47 -8.50
C TRP A 174 -3.88 -7.01 -9.63
N ASN A 175 -4.96 -7.74 -9.88
CA ASN A 175 -5.89 -7.44 -10.97
C ASN A 175 -6.75 -6.20 -10.70
N GLN A 176 -6.97 -5.85 -9.43
CA GLN A 176 -7.74 -4.67 -9.01
C GLN A 176 -6.87 -3.46 -8.65
N ARG A 177 -5.56 -3.49 -8.96
CA ARG A 177 -4.69 -2.34 -8.77
C ARG A 177 -5.16 -1.14 -9.59
N SER A 178 -4.89 0.05 -9.09
CA SER A 178 -5.18 1.28 -9.82
C SER A 178 -4.42 1.36 -11.16
N THR A 179 -5.09 1.87 -12.17
CA THR A 179 -4.51 2.24 -13.46
C THR A 179 -4.46 3.77 -13.64
N ASP A 180 -4.84 4.51 -12.61
CA ASP A 180 -4.83 5.97 -12.63
C ASP A 180 -3.40 6.49 -12.78
N PRO A 181 -3.13 7.42 -13.73
CA PRO A 181 -1.79 7.97 -13.92
C PRO A 181 -1.24 8.72 -12.71
N TYR A 182 -2.09 9.30 -11.87
CA TYR A 182 -1.69 10.02 -10.67
C TYR A 182 -1.17 9.07 -9.60
N ASP A 183 -1.82 7.91 -9.44
CA ASP A 183 -1.34 6.83 -8.56
C ASP A 183 -0.05 6.20 -9.06
N ASN A 184 0.08 6.10 -10.39
CA ASN A 184 1.18 5.41 -11.08
C ASN A 184 2.34 6.33 -11.49
N ASN A 185 2.38 7.57 -11.04
CA ASN A 185 3.40 8.56 -11.46
C ASN A 185 4.82 8.26 -10.95
N ILE A 186 5.00 7.12 -10.29
CA ILE A 186 6.29 6.55 -9.87
C ILE A 186 6.71 5.31 -10.68
N GLY A 187 5.95 4.97 -11.74
CA GLY A 187 6.20 3.78 -12.58
C GLY A 187 5.54 2.50 -12.09
N GLY A 188 4.67 2.56 -11.09
CA GLY A 188 3.87 1.43 -10.58
C GLY A 188 2.90 1.86 -9.50
N THR A 189 1.98 0.98 -9.14
CA THR A 189 0.92 1.22 -8.15
C THR A 189 1.24 0.71 -6.76
N PHE A 190 2.19 -0.20 -6.64
CA PHE A 190 2.61 -0.81 -5.38
C PHE A 190 4.03 -0.41 -5.02
N VAL A 191 4.28 -0.21 -3.74
CA VAL A 191 5.59 0.17 -3.19
C VAL A 191 5.88 -0.70 -1.98
N ALA A 192 6.94 -1.51 -2.05
CA ALA A 192 7.48 -2.22 -0.90
C ALA A 192 8.25 -1.25 0.00
N ILE A 193 8.09 -1.37 1.32
CA ILE A 193 8.67 -0.47 2.33
C ILE A 193 9.65 -1.26 3.20
N GLY A 194 10.87 -0.74 3.40
CA GLY A 194 11.90 -1.33 4.25
C GLY A 194 13.18 -1.76 3.55
#